data_24e8eee6f65e2197acb5bb73263913d7
#
_entry.id   24e8eee6f65e2197acb5bb73263913d7
#
_cell.length_a   1.000
_cell.length_b   1.000
_cell.length_c   1.000
_cell.angle_alpha   90.00
_cell.angle_beta   90.00
_cell.angle_gamma   90.00
#
_symmetry.space_group_name_H-M   'P 1'
#
loop_
_entity.id
_entity.type
_entity.pdbx_description
1 polymer ?
#
loop_
_entity_poly.entity_id
_entity_poly.type
_entity_poly.pdbx_seq_one_letter_code
_entity_poly.pdbx_strand_id
1 'polypeptide(L)'
;MFPALRSTAARAAFARIPRQPLVRWQSTAAPAGDYTSILVSAPAPGVSQITLNRPKALNALNSALFHEINAALRALATDESVGAVVLTGSDKAFAAGADIKEMKDKEFAEVYKGDFLAHWTELSSFRKPIIAAVSGYALGGGCELAMMCDVILASPTAVFGQPEINLGVIPGAGGTQRLTHAVGKSRAMELVLTGRNFTAQEASDWGLVSRVVTEGSVVDEAVKVAGKIAGKSRIAVQAAKEGVNSAYELSLAQGLHVERRLFHQLFATNDQKIGMKAFAEKKKPEWTHS
;
A
#
# COMPACT_ATOMS: atom_id res chain seq x y z
N MET A 1 -51.57 -54.79 6.68
CA MET A 1 -50.43 -55.44 7.37
C MET A 1 -49.15 -54.92 6.70
N PHE A 2 -48.54 -53.84 7.25
CA PHE A 2 -47.32 -53.22 6.72
C PHE A 2 -46.20 -53.43 7.76
N PRO A 3 -45.02 -53.87 7.37
CA PRO A 3 -43.92 -54.04 8.33
C PRO A 3 -43.19 -52.73 8.60
N ALA A 4 -42.86 -52.50 9.86
CA ALA A 4 -42.15 -51.36 10.38
C ALA A 4 -40.66 -51.38 9.94
N LEU A 5 -40.20 -50.32 9.31
CA LEU A 5 -38.79 -50.07 9.04
C LEU A 5 -38.10 -49.54 10.31
N ARG A 6 -37.17 -50.30 10.87
CA ARG A 6 -36.28 -49.90 11.95
C ARG A 6 -35.17 -49.00 11.40
N SER A 7 -35.16 -47.72 11.79
CA SER A 7 -34.09 -46.79 11.52
C SER A 7 -32.91 -47.08 12.48
N THR A 8 -31.79 -47.52 11.95
CA THR A 8 -30.48 -47.57 12.61
C THR A 8 -29.78 -46.22 12.44
N ALA A 9 -29.84 -45.38 13.46
CA ALA A 9 -29.08 -44.14 13.52
C ALA A 9 -27.59 -44.45 13.73
N ALA A 10 -26.77 -44.27 12.66
CA ALA A 10 -25.32 -44.31 12.75
C ALA A 10 -24.82 -43.03 13.46
N ARG A 11 -24.30 -43.18 14.68
CA ARG A 11 -23.57 -42.10 15.36
C ARG A 11 -22.21 -41.88 14.67
N ALA A 12 -22.10 -40.80 13.90
CA ALA A 12 -20.81 -40.33 13.36
C ALA A 12 -19.95 -39.84 14.55
N ALA A 13 -18.86 -40.55 14.81
CA ALA A 13 -17.83 -40.13 15.74
C ALA A 13 -17.06 -38.95 15.14
N PHE A 14 -17.25 -37.75 15.67
CA PHE A 14 -16.40 -36.60 15.31
C PHE A 14 -14.98 -36.85 15.85
N ALA A 15 -14.04 -37.13 14.95
CA ALA A 15 -12.63 -37.21 15.27
C ALA A 15 -12.15 -35.82 15.80
N ARG A 16 -11.59 -35.82 17.02
CA ARG A 16 -10.97 -34.60 17.58
C ARG A 16 -9.76 -34.24 16.74
N ILE A 17 -9.82 -33.10 16.03
CA ILE A 17 -8.68 -32.50 15.36
C ILE A 17 -7.63 -32.15 16.42
N PRO A 18 -6.37 -32.64 16.30
CA PRO A 18 -5.33 -32.31 17.25
C PRO A 18 -5.04 -30.83 17.23
N ARG A 19 -5.02 -30.19 18.41
CA ARG A 19 -4.61 -28.78 18.55
C ARG A 19 -3.14 -28.67 18.15
N GLN A 20 -2.87 -27.95 17.07
CA GLN A 20 -1.49 -27.58 16.71
C GLN A 20 -0.94 -26.63 17.78
N PRO A 21 0.34 -26.77 18.16
CA PRO A 21 0.97 -25.87 19.13
C PRO A 21 1.02 -24.45 18.54
N LEU A 22 0.75 -23.45 19.39
CA LEU A 22 0.91 -22.02 19.08
C LEU A 22 2.32 -21.76 18.55
N VAL A 23 2.44 -21.49 17.26
CA VAL A 23 3.71 -21.07 16.65
C VAL A 23 4.06 -19.68 17.18
N ARG A 24 5.07 -19.63 18.04
CA ARG A 24 5.66 -18.38 18.51
C ARG A 24 6.38 -17.75 17.33
N TRP A 25 5.81 -16.72 16.71
CA TRP A 25 6.38 -16.00 15.58
C TRP A 25 7.73 -15.40 16.00
N GLN A 26 8.82 -15.97 15.51
CA GLN A 26 10.12 -15.32 15.53
C GLN A 26 10.14 -14.37 14.34
N SER A 27 10.56 -13.11 14.58
CA SER A 27 10.82 -12.12 13.52
C SER A 27 11.81 -12.75 12.54
N THR A 28 11.32 -13.18 11.39
CA THR A 28 12.19 -13.58 10.28
C THR A 28 12.78 -12.27 9.73
N ALA A 29 14.10 -12.27 9.53
CA ALA A 29 14.78 -11.14 8.89
C ALA A 29 14.08 -10.80 7.57
N ALA A 30 13.99 -9.49 7.26
CA ALA A 30 13.49 -9.03 5.96
C ALA A 30 14.10 -9.85 4.82
N PRO A 31 13.36 -10.16 3.74
CA PRO A 31 13.90 -10.92 2.63
C PRO A 31 15.14 -10.20 2.10
N ALA A 32 16.31 -10.80 2.33
CA ALA A 32 17.59 -10.31 1.86
C ALA A 32 17.67 -10.64 0.36
N GLY A 33 17.20 -9.70 -0.48
CA GLY A 33 17.60 -9.64 -1.87
C GLY A 33 18.87 -8.80 -1.98
N ASP A 34 19.75 -9.13 -2.90
CA ASP A 34 20.90 -8.27 -3.24
C ASP A 34 20.41 -7.01 -3.99
N TYR A 35 19.63 -6.18 -3.28
CA TYR A 35 19.11 -4.93 -3.82
C TYR A 35 20.21 -3.86 -3.81
N THR A 36 20.30 -3.09 -4.87
CA THR A 36 21.29 -2.02 -5.04
C THR A 36 20.66 -0.63 -4.92
N SER A 37 19.40 -0.51 -5.31
CA SER A 37 18.65 0.75 -5.39
C SER A 37 17.64 0.92 -4.26
N ILE A 38 17.39 -0.11 -3.47
CA ILE A 38 16.54 -0.05 -2.28
C ILE A 38 17.21 -0.76 -1.09
N LEU A 39 16.72 -0.43 0.11
CA LEU A 39 17.00 -1.16 1.34
C LEU A 39 15.70 -1.72 1.88
N VAL A 40 15.72 -2.97 2.35
CA VAL A 40 14.57 -3.62 2.99
C VAL A 40 14.90 -3.95 4.43
N SER A 41 14.04 -3.57 5.37
CA SER A 41 14.22 -3.78 6.81
C SER A 41 12.90 -4.12 7.50
N ALA A 42 12.96 -4.59 8.74
CA ALA A 42 11.82 -4.90 9.58
C ALA A 42 11.86 -4.06 10.87
N PRO A 43 11.41 -2.79 10.84
CA PRO A 43 11.55 -1.84 11.95
C PRO A 43 10.67 -2.17 13.16
N ALA A 44 9.59 -2.93 12.95
CA ALA A 44 8.65 -3.34 14.02
C ALA A 44 7.98 -4.68 13.68
N PRO A 45 7.43 -5.39 14.66
CA PRO A 45 6.68 -6.62 14.42
C PRO A 45 5.53 -6.40 13.41
N GLY A 46 5.48 -7.21 12.37
CA GLY A 46 4.48 -7.13 11.32
C GLY A 46 4.67 -6.02 10.30
N VAL A 47 5.76 -5.24 10.41
CA VAL A 47 6.04 -4.10 9.52
C VAL A 47 7.34 -4.35 8.75
N SER A 48 7.27 -4.25 7.42
CA SER A 48 8.44 -4.15 6.57
C SER A 48 8.61 -2.72 6.06
N GLN A 49 9.85 -2.28 5.87
CA GLN A 49 10.18 -0.96 5.33
C GLN A 49 11.03 -1.12 4.08
N ILE A 50 10.61 -0.45 3.01
CA ILE A 50 11.39 -0.28 1.78
C ILE A 50 11.88 1.16 1.75
N THR A 51 13.20 1.35 1.72
CA THR A 51 13.84 2.67 1.63
C THR A 51 14.49 2.82 0.27
N LEU A 52 14.10 3.83 -0.50
CA LEU A 52 14.73 4.17 -1.76
C LEU A 52 16.18 4.61 -1.49
N ASN A 53 17.15 4.01 -2.18
CA ASN A 53 18.57 4.16 -1.89
C ASN A 53 19.41 4.55 -3.11
N ARG A 54 19.01 5.62 -3.78
CA ARG A 54 19.79 6.29 -4.83
C ARG A 54 20.11 7.75 -4.44
N PRO A 55 20.76 8.00 -3.29
CA PRO A 55 20.90 9.35 -2.70
C PRO A 55 21.65 10.32 -3.61
N LYS A 56 22.63 9.87 -4.40
CA LYS A 56 23.36 10.70 -5.36
C LYS A 56 22.49 11.23 -6.51
N ALA A 57 21.36 10.58 -6.77
CA ALA A 57 20.40 10.96 -7.79
C ALA A 57 19.08 11.47 -7.15
N LEU A 58 19.07 11.86 -5.86
CA LEU A 58 17.86 12.25 -5.13
C LEU A 58 16.72 11.23 -5.30
N ASN A 59 17.06 9.94 -5.29
CA ASN A 59 16.15 8.82 -5.50
C ASN A 59 15.38 8.88 -6.83
N ALA A 60 15.98 9.44 -7.89
CA ALA A 60 15.38 9.42 -9.22
C ALA A 60 14.98 8.00 -9.63
N LEU A 61 13.77 7.87 -10.15
CA LEU A 61 13.10 6.61 -10.45
C LEU A 61 13.50 6.12 -11.85
N ASN A 62 13.94 4.87 -11.93
CA ASN A 62 14.23 4.17 -13.17
C ASN A 62 13.71 2.75 -13.14
N SER A 63 13.75 2.05 -14.26
CA SER A 63 13.26 0.69 -14.39
C SER A 63 13.94 -0.28 -13.42
N ALA A 64 15.25 -0.16 -13.19
CA ALA A 64 15.99 -1.02 -12.27
C ALA A 64 15.47 -0.88 -10.83
N LEU A 65 15.23 0.34 -10.35
CA LEU A 65 14.68 0.59 -9.02
C LEU A 65 13.27 0.01 -8.89
N PHE A 66 12.40 0.18 -9.90
CA PHE A 66 11.06 -0.41 -9.85
C PHE A 66 11.08 -1.94 -9.92
N HIS A 67 12.00 -2.54 -10.66
CA HIS A 67 12.17 -3.99 -10.63
C HIS A 67 12.53 -4.50 -9.22
N GLU A 68 13.39 -3.79 -8.50
CA GLU A 68 13.73 -4.13 -7.12
C GLU A 68 12.55 -3.91 -6.17
N ILE A 69 11.81 -2.79 -6.26
CA ILE A 69 10.59 -2.54 -5.47
C ILE A 69 9.57 -3.68 -5.70
N ASN A 70 9.28 -4.00 -6.96
CA ASN A 70 8.30 -5.02 -7.30
C ASN A 70 8.74 -6.41 -6.83
N ALA A 71 10.05 -6.74 -6.93
CA ALA A 71 10.60 -7.99 -6.41
C ALA A 71 10.44 -8.07 -4.88
N ALA A 72 10.76 -6.99 -4.16
CA ALA A 72 10.57 -6.91 -2.72
C ALA A 72 9.09 -7.06 -2.34
N LEU A 73 8.18 -6.35 -3.02
CA LEU A 73 6.74 -6.44 -2.76
C LEU A 73 6.19 -7.84 -3.04
N ARG A 74 6.63 -8.52 -4.11
CA ARG A 74 6.23 -9.92 -4.39
C ARG A 74 6.69 -10.87 -3.28
N ALA A 75 7.90 -10.72 -2.75
CA ALA A 75 8.37 -11.49 -1.61
C ALA A 75 7.56 -11.19 -0.34
N LEU A 76 7.29 -9.90 -0.06
CA LEU A 76 6.51 -9.47 1.09
C LEU A 76 5.02 -9.85 0.98
N ALA A 77 4.49 -10.06 -0.23
CA ALA A 77 3.10 -10.48 -0.43
C ALA A 77 2.83 -11.87 0.19
N THR A 78 3.79 -12.78 0.08
CA THR A 78 3.70 -14.16 0.58
C THR A 78 4.23 -14.33 2.00
N ASP A 79 4.96 -13.34 2.54
CA ASP A 79 5.47 -13.38 3.90
C ASP A 79 4.36 -13.15 4.91
N GLU A 80 3.92 -14.22 5.55
CA GLU A 80 2.87 -14.16 6.58
C GLU A 80 3.29 -13.39 7.84
N SER A 81 4.55 -13.08 8.07
CA SER A 81 4.98 -12.25 9.19
C SER A 81 4.69 -10.76 8.97
N VAL A 82 4.46 -10.33 7.71
CA VAL A 82 4.26 -8.93 7.32
C VAL A 82 2.78 -8.61 7.15
N GLY A 83 2.30 -7.59 7.86
CA GLY A 83 0.93 -7.08 7.77
C GLY A 83 0.81 -5.73 7.06
N ALA A 84 1.88 -4.93 7.02
CA ALA A 84 1.92 -3.64 6.34
C ALA A 84 3.35 -3.27 5.92
N VAL A 85 3.47 -2.39 4.93
CA VAL A 85 4.75 -1.92 4.39
C VAL A 85 4.84 -0.40 4.55
N VAL A 86 6.03 0.11 4.91
CA VAL A 86 6.39 1.52 4.84
C VAL A 86 7.30 1.73 3.65
N LEU A 87 6.99 2.70 2.80
CA LEU A 87 7.85 3.15 1.70
C LEU A 87 8.37 4.54 2.00
N THR A 88 9.69 4.72 1.93
CA THR A 88 10.33 6.00 2.23
C THR A 88 11.55 6.25 1.37
N GLY A 89 12.09 7.46 1.41
CA GLY A 89 13.34 7.84 0.79
C GLY A 89 14.33 8.39 1.82
N SER A 90 14.93 9.53 1.50
CA SER A 90 15.81 10.28 2.41
C SER A 90 15.16 11.59 2.86
N ASP A 91 15.75 12.27 3.84
CA ASP A 91 15.27 13.58 4.31
C ASP A 91 15.30 14.65 3.21
N LYS A 92 16.20 14.52 2.22
CA LYS A 92 16.31 15.46 1.09
C LYS A 92 15.29 15.17 -0.01
N ALA A 93 15.02 13.89 -0.25
CA ALA A 93 14.08 13.48 -1.29
C ALA A 93 13.50 12.10 -0.98
N PHE A 94 12.18 12.03 -0.98
CA PHE A 94 11.47 10.78 -1.16
C PHE A 94 11.84 10.22 -2.53
N ALA A 95 11.48 10.93 -3.61
CA ALA A 95 11.97 10.68 -4.98
C ALA A 95 11.78 11.95 -5.83
N ALA A 96 12.82 12.42 -6.49
CA ALA A 96 12.81 13.69 -7.24
C ALA A 96 12.28 13.56 -8.68
N GLY A 97 11.63 12.45 -9.03
CA GLY A 97 11.04 12.22 -10.35
C GLY A 97 11.66 11.06 -11.10
N ALA A 98 11.26 10.91 -12.36
CA ALA A 98 11.85 9.91 -13.26
C ALA A 98 13.31 10.24 -13.61
N ASP A 99 14.12 9.21 -13.82
CA ASP A 99 15.51 9.39 -14.29
C ASP A 99 15.50 9.78 -15.77
N ILE A 100 15.69 11.08 -16.02
CA ILE A 100 15.61 11.64 -17.38
C ILE A 100 16.61 11.00 -18.35
N LYS A 101 17.73 10.46 -17.84
CA LYS A 101 18.71 9.76 -18.67
C LYS A 101 18.15 8.48 -19.31
N GLU A 102 17.17 7.85 -18.65
CA GLU A 102 16.49 6.67 -19.20
C GLU A 102 15.45 7.04 -20.27
N MET A 103 14.95 8.29 -20.26
CA MET A 103 13.80 8.71 -21.07
C MET A 103 14.16 9.55 -22.28
N LYS A 104 15.19 10.41 -22.19
CA LYS A 104 15.44 11.51 -23.11
C LYS A 104 15.62 11.11 -24.59
N ASP A 105 16.11 9.91 -24.84
CA ASP A 105 16.43 9.42 -26.18
C ASP A 105 15.41 8.38 -26.69
N LYS A 106 14.30 8.15 -25.94
CA LYS A 106 13.29 7.16 -26.31
C LYS A 106 12.37 7.68 -27.42
N GLU A 107 12.09 6.80 -28.40
CA GLU A 107 11.20 7.07 -29.51
C GLU A 107 9.77 6.56 -29.23
N PHE A 108 8.77 7.20 -29.84
CA PHE A 108 7.35 6.83 -29.67
C PHE A 108 7.08 5.33 -29.87
N ALA A 109 7.63 4.74 -30.95
CA ALA A 109 7.40 3.34 -31.25
C ALA A 109 7.95 2.40 -30.17
N GLU A 110 9.08 2.72 -29.55
CA GLU A 110 9.69 1.99 -28.45
C GLU A 110 8.80 2.09 -27.19
N VAL A 111 8.47 3.32 -26.81
CA VAL A 111 7.67 3.63 -25.62
C VAL A 111 6.29 2.96 -25.72
N TYR A 112 5.64 3.08 -26.88
CA TYR A 112 4.30 2.56 -27.12
C TYR A 112 4.27 1.01 -27.14
N LYS A 113 5.20 0.37 -27.88
CA LYS A 113 5.28 -1.09 -27.95
C LYS A 113 5.69 -1.75 -26.64
N GLY A 114 6.57 -1.09 -25.89
CA GLY A 114 7.09 -1.58 -24.62
C GLY A 114 6.19 -1.30 -23.42
N ASP A 115 5.05 -0.63 -23.62
CA ASP A 115 4.17 -0.16 -22.53
C ASP A 115 4.98 0.48 -21.39
N PHE A 116 5.80 1.48 -21.77
CA PHE A 116 6.76 2.12 -20.87
C PHE A 116 6.05 2.68 -19.63
N LEU A 117 6.59 2.43 -18.45
CA LEU A 117 6.04 2.73 -17.12
C LEU A 117 4.93 1.77 -16.63
N ALA A 118 4.45 0.80 -17.42
CA ALA A 118 3.42 -0.13 -16.95
C ALA A 118 3.85 -0.85 -15.66
N HIS A 119 5.11 -1.26 -15.56
CA HIS A 119 5.66 -1.94 -14.39
C HIS A 119 5.74 -1.03 -13.13
N TRP A 120 5.61 0.29 -13.27
CA TRP A 120 5.54 1.21 -12.13
C TRP A 120 4.23 1.06 -11.37
N THR A 121 3.16 0.71 -12.07
CA THR A 121 1.82 0.60 -11.48
C THR A 121 1.58 -0.71 -10.74
N GLU A 122 2.49 -1.68 -10.82
CA GLU A 122 2.38 -2.97 -10.13
C GLU A 122 2.22 -2.80 -8.60
N LEU A 123 2.87 -1.79 -8.03
CA LEU A 123 2.75 -1.44 -6.61
C LEU A 123 1.31 -1.19 -6.18
N SER A 124 0.49 -0.57 -7.03
CA SER A 124 -0.93 -0.28 -6.73
C SER A 124 -1.78 -1.54 -6.53
N SER A 125 -1.37 -2.67 -7.09
CA SER A 125 -2.05 -3.97 -6.95
C SER A 125 -1.62 -4.77 -5.72
N PHE A 126 -0.66 -4.26 -4.93
CA PHE A 126 -0.17 -4.94 -3.73
C PHE A 126 -1.28 -5.02 -2.68
N ARG A 127 -1.56 -6.22 -2.17
CA ARG A 127 -2.74 -6.48 -1.35
C ARG A 127 -2.61 -6.02 0.11
N LYS A 128 -1.39 -5.94 0.65
CA LYS A 128 -1.17 -5.41 2.01
C LYS A 128 -1.06 -3.89 1.96
N PRO A 129 -1.43 -3.17 3.03
CA PRO A 129 -1.30 -1.71 3.08
C PRO A 129 0.14 -1.23 2.93
N ILE A 130 0.31 -0.15 2.14
CA ILE A 130 1.57 0.58 1.98
C ILE A 130 1.38 2.00 2.49
N ILE A 131 2.26 2.45 3.38
CA ILE A 131 2.29 3.80 3.91
C ILE A 131 3.52 4.52 3.34
N ALA A 132 3.31 5.58 2.57
CA ALA A 132 4.38 6.46 2.15
C ALA A 132 4.76 7.41 3.29
N ALA A 133 6.03 7.40 3.69
CA ALA A 133 6.63 8.37 4.61
C ALA A 133 7.48 9.34 3.79
N VAL A 134 6.96 10.54 3.53
CA VAL A 134 7.52 11.49 2.58
C VAL A 134 8.25 12.61 3.29
N SER A 135 9.56 12.76 2.99
CA SER A 135 10.39 13.91 3.36
C SER A 135 11.05 14.50 2.12
N GLY A 136 11.28 15.82 2.12
CA GLY A 136 11.92 16.51 1.00
C GLY A 136 11.13 16.37 -0.30
N TYR A 137 11.82 16.23 -1.42
CA TYR A 137 11.19 16.24 -2.74
C TYR A 137 10.44 14.94 -3.06
N ALA A 138 9.18 15.08 -3.43
CA ALA A 138 8.34 14.06 -4.06
C ALA A 138 7.76 14.66 -5.34
N LEU A 139 8.55 14.66 -6.43
CA LEU A 139 8.24 15.37 -7.67
C LEU A 139 7.98 14.42 -8.83
N GLY A 140 7.08 14.78 -9.72
CA GLY A 140 6.75 13.99 -10.90
C GLY A 140 6.45 12.54 -10.54
N GLY A 141 7.17 11.59 -11.16
CA GLY A 141 7.06 10.18 -10.81
C GLY A 141 7.21 9.86 -9.32
N GLY A 142 7.96 10.68 -8.55
CA GLY A 142 8.06 10.54 -7.09
C GLY A 142 6.76 10.88 -6.38
N CYS A 143 6.05 11.91 -6.82
CA CYS A 143 4.72 12.23 -6.34
C CYS A 143 3.71 11.13 -6.76
N GLU A 144 3.84 10.63 -8.00
CA GLU A 144 3.02 9.52 -8.50
C GLU A 144 3.23 8.24 -7.67
N LEU A 145 4.49 7.91 -7.32
CA LEU A 145 4.82 6.77 -6.45
C LEU A 145 4.21 6.92 -5.05
N ALA A 146 4.25 8.12 -4.47
CA ALA A 146 3.59 8.39 -3.19
C ALA A 146 2.07 8.19 -3.29
N MET A 147 1.43 8.66 -4.37
CA MET A 147 -0.01 8.49 -4.64
C MET A 147 -0.43 7.05 -4.95
N MET A 148 0.48 6.16 -5.30
CA MET A 148 0.22 4.72 -5.44
C MET A 148 0.11 4.01 -4.09
N CYS A 149 0.61 4.62 -3.01
CA CYS A 149 0.48 4.10 -1.65
C CYS A 149 -0.91 4.37 -1.08
N ASP A 150 -1.31 3.58 -0.06
CA ASP A 150 -2.64 3.68 0.55
C ASP A 150 -2.79 4.86 1.51
N VAL A 151 -1.70 5.26 2.16
CA VAL A 151 -1.65 6.38 3.11
C VAL A 151 -0.38 7.17 2.85
N ILE A 152 -0.50 8.49 2.78
CA ILE A 152 0.66 9.39 2.69
C ILE A 152 0.78 10.16 4.00
N LEU A 153 1.91 10.01 4.69
CA LEU A 153 2.35 10.87 5.78
C LEU A 153 3.51 11.73 5.27
N ALA A 154 3.50 13.01 5.59
CA ALA A 154 4.53 13.94 5.14
C ALA A 154 5.23 14.62 6.31
N SER A 155 6.54 14.85 6.19
CA SER A 155 7.24 15.80 7.06
C SER A 155 6.88 17.24 6.65
N PRO A 156 7.09 18.25 7.53
CA PRO A 156 6.88 19.65 7.15
C PRO A 156 7.77 20.12 6.00
N THR A 157 8.88 19.40 5.75
CA THR A 157 9.82 19.70 4.65
C THR A 157 9.44 19.06 3.33
N ALA A 158 8.39 18.24 3.28
CA ALA A 158 7.97 17.57 2.05
C ALA A 158 7.44 18.59 1.03
N VAL A 159 7.90 18.44 -0.21
CA VAL A 159 7.50 19.24 -1.35
C VAL A 159 7.03 18.31 -2.45
N PHE A 160 5.79 18.48 -2.85
CA PHE A 160 5.14 17.71 -3.90
C PHE A 160 5.06 18.52 -5.20
N GLY A 161 4.91 17.86 -6.34
CA GLY A 161 4.69 18.52 -7.62
C GLY A 161 4.56 17.55 -8.77
N GLN A 162 4.00 18.06 -9.87
CA GLN A 162 3.92 17.38 -11.19
C GLN A 162 4.53 18.31 -12.26
N PRO A 163 5.88 18.43 -12.28
CA PRO A 163 6.57 19.42 -13.12
C PRO A 163 6.83 18.95 -14.55
N GLU A 164 6.26 17.84 -15.00
CA GLU A 164 6.51 17.19 -16.29
C GLU A 164 6.26 18.12 -17.47
N ILE A 165 5.33 19.07 -17.34
CA ILE A 165 5.03 20.06 -18.40
C ILE A 165 6.24 20.90 -18.76
N ASN A 166 7.17 21.14 -17.82
CA ASN A 166 8.41 21.86 -18.07
C ASN A 166 9.40 21.08 -18.94
N LEU A 167 9.15 19.77 -19.14
CA LEU A 167 9.94 18.87 -19.98
C LEU A 167 9.25 18.56 -21.31
N GLY A 168 8.09 19.20 -21.59
CA GLY A 168 7.30 18.95 -22.79
C GLY A 168 6.52 17.64 -22.78
N VAL A 169 6.30 17.06 -21.60
CA VAL A 169 5.49 15.84 -21.39
C VAL A 169 4.45 16.06 -20.29
N ILE A 170 3.64 15.06 -20.03
CA ILE A 170 2.65 15.04 -18.94
C ILE A 170 3.03 13.95 -17.92
N PRO A 171 2.46 13.96 -16.72
CA PRO A 171 2.55 12.84 -15.79
C PRO A 171 2.15 11.53 -16.45
N GLY A 172 2.98 10.48 -16.34
CA GLY A 172 2.80 9.24 -17.09
C GLY A 172 2.49 8.01 -16.23
N ALA A 173 2.65 8.12 -14.90
CA ALA A 173 2.41 7.02 -13.97
C ALA A 173 1.16 7.21 -13.09
N GLY A 174 0.20 8.01 -13.57
CA GLY A 174 -1.11 8.21 -12.95
C GLY A 174 -1.30 9.57 -12.27
N GLY A 175 -0.35 10.51 -12.38
CA GLY A 175 -0.42 11.82 -11.74
C GLY A 175 -1.64 12.61 -12.15
N THR A 176 -1.99 12.66 -13.44
CA THR A 176 -3.20 13.34 -13.91
C THR A 176 -4.48 12.75 -13.33
N GLN A 177 -4.50 11.46 -13.04
CA GLN A 177 -5.69 10.76 -12.55
C GLN A 177 -5.76 10.83 -11.03
N ARG A 178 -4.75 10.28 -10.32
CA ARG A 178 -4.76 10.20 -8.85
C ARG A 178 -4.78 11.57 -8.18
N LEU A 179 -4.00 12.54 -8.69
CA LEU A 179 -4.02 13.89 -8.14
C LEU A 179 -5.40 14.54 -8.32
N THR A 180 -6.02 14.39 -9.50
CA THR A 180 -7.36 14.93 -9.77
C THR A 180 -8.41 14.36 -8.83
N HIS A 181 -8.36 13.06 -8.55
CA HIS A 181 -9.26 12.44 -7.58
C HIS A 181 -9.02 12.95 -6.16
N ALA A 182 -7.76 13.16 -5.76
CA ALA A 182 -7.44 13.59 -4.40
C ALA A 182 -7.78 15.06 -4.14
N VAL A 183 -7.42 15.99 -5.04
CA VAL A 183 -7.49 17.45 -4.77
C VAL A 183 -8.56 18.19 -5.57
N GLY A 184 -9.23 17.47 -6.47
CA GLY A 184 -10.25 18.02 -7.37
C GLY A 184 -9.66 18.69 -8.63
N LYS A 185 -10.51 18.78 -9.67
CA LYS A 185 -10.12 19.18 -11.03
C LYS A 185 -9.38 20.53 -11.08
N SER A 186 -9.88 21.56 -10.40
CA SER A 186 -9.35 22.93 -10.53
C SER A 186 -7.91 23.03 -10.03
N ARG A 187 -7.61 22.44 -8.85
CA ARG A 187 -6.26 22.40 -8.28
C ARG A 187 -5.33 21.52 -9.11
N ALA A 188 -5.79 20.33 -9.51
CA ALA A 188 -4.99 19.45 -10.36
C ALA A 188 -4.60 20.11 -11.69
N MET A 189 -5.54 20.83 -12.35
CA MET A 189 -5.25 21.59 -13.56
C MET A 189 -4.19 22.67 -13.34
N GLU A 190 -4.30 23.47 -12.28
CA GLU A 190 -3.30 24.47 -11.93
C GLU A 190 -1.91 23.83 -11.78
N LEU A 191 -1.82 22.77 -10.96
CA LEU A 191 -0.56 22.10 -10.64
C LEU A 191 0.09 21.46 -11.87
N VAL A 192 -0.69 20.71 -12.65
CA VAL A 192 -0.18 19.98 -13.83
C VAL A 192 0.18 20.93 -14.97
N LEU A 193 -0.64 21.98 -15.23
CA LEU A 193 -0.41 22.87 -16.37
C LEU A 193 0.66 23.93 -16.09
N THR A 194 0.89 24.29 -14.83
CA THR A 194 1.95 25.23 -14.45
C THR A 194 3.24 24.54 -14.05
N GLY A 195 3.18 23.26 -13.64
CA GLY A 195 4.31 22.53 -13.09
C GLY A 195 4.79 23.07 -11.74
N ARG A 196 3.97 23.90 -11.04
CA ARG A 196 4.38 24.42 -9.75
C ARG A 196 4.42 23.33 -8.68
N ASN A 197 5.35 23.47 -7.77
CA ASN A 197 5.39 22.65 -6.57
C ASN A 197 4.37 23.15 -5.52
N PHE A 198 4.02 22.26 -4.59
CA PHE A 198 3.16 22.56 -3.46
C PHE A 198 3.70 21.92 -2.18
N THR A 199 3.40 22.54 -1.05
CA THR A 199 3.93 22.18 0.28
C THR A 199 3.19 20.99 0.86
N ALA A 200 3.78 20.38 1.91
CA ALA A 200 3.12 19.35 2.71
C ALA A 200 1.80 19.85 3.32
N GLN A 201 1.75 21.12 3.74
CA GLN A 201 0.54 21.71 4.31
C GLN A 201 -0.56 21.86 3.27
N GLU A 202 -0.25 22.42 2.08
CA GLU A 202 -1.21 22.48 0.95
C GLU A 202 -1.72 21.06 0.61
N ALA A 203 -0.82 20.08 0.52
CA ALA A 203 -1.19 18.69 0.23
C ALA A 203 -2.14 18.09 1.28
N SER A 204 -1.94 18.41 2.56
CA SER A 204 -2.80 17.99 3.66
C SER A 204 -4.16 18.70 3.61
N ASP A 205 -4.16 20.03 3.42
CA ASP A 205 -5.39 20.84 3.36
C ASP A 205 -6.28 20.45 2.18
N TRP A 206 -5.69 19.91 1.11
CA TRP A 206 -6.41 19.47 -0.08
C TRP A 206 -6.81 17.99 -0.05
N GLY A 207 -6.37 17.22 0.94
CA GLY A 207 -6.73 15.83 1.11
C GLY A 207 -5.83 14.82 0.39
N LEU A 208 -4.70 15.25 -0.20
CA LEU A 208 -3.71 14.34 -0.77
C LEU A 208 -2.90 13.62 0.31
N VAL A 209 -2.48 14.36 1.34
CA VAL A 209 -1.72 13.84 2.48
C VAL A 209 -2.65 13.63 3.66
N SER A 210 -2.58 12.46 4.29
CA SER A 210 -3.41 12.13 5.45
C SER A 210 -3.14 13.06 6.63
N ARG A 211 -1.87 13.38 6.88
CA ARG A 211 -1.45 14.41 7.84
C ARG A 211 0.03 14.77 7.67
N VAL A 212 0.37 15.99 8.11
CA VAL A 212 1.76 16.44 8.30
C VAL A 212 2.22 16.05 9.70
N VAL A 213 3.36 15.39 9.80
CA VAL A 213 3.99 14.99 11.07
C VAL A 213 4.94 16.08 11.50
N THR A 214 4.51 16.92 12.43
CA THR A 214 5.25 18.10 12.90
C THR A 214 6.25 17.81 14.02
N GLU A 215 6.09 16.69 14.70
CA GLU A 215 6.94 16.26 15.81
C GLU A 215 7.55 14.89 15.54
N GLY A 216 8.85 14.76 15.72
CA GLY A 216 9.58 13.51 15.51
C GLY A 216 9.77 13.15 14.03
N SER A 217 10.05 11.89 13.77
CA SER A 217 10.31 11.36 12.43
C SER A 217 9.02 10.94 11.74
N VAL A 218 8.81 11.36 10.49
CA VAL A 218 7.69 10.89 9.67
C VAL A 218 7.78 9.37 9.43
N VAL A 219 8.99 8.82 9.36
CA VAL A 219 9.21 7.37 9.21
C VAL A 219 8.75 6.63 10.45
N ASP A 220 9.15 7.09 11.64
CA ASP A 220 8.73 6.47 12.90
C ASP A 220 7.20 6.50 13.07
N GLU A 221 6.57 7.61 12.67
CA GLU A 221 5.12 7.71 12.72
C GLU A 221 4.45 6.79 11.68
N ALA A 222 5.03 6.64 10.49
CA ALA A 222 4.56 5.68 9.49
C ALA A 222 4.69 4.23 10.01
N VAL A 223 5.80 3.90 10.66
CA VAL A 223 6.00 2.59 11.32
C VAL A 223 4.95 2.35 12.42
N LYS A 224 4.62 3.37 13.22
CA LYS A 224 3.55 3.26 14.23
C LYS A 224 2.18 2.99 13.59
N VAL A 225 1.85 3.71 12.48
CA VAL A 225 0.60 3.48 11.75
C VAL A 225 0.58 2.07 11.16
N ALA A 226 1.67 1.66 10.48
CA ALA A 226 1.82 0.32 9.93
C ALA A 226 1.69 -0.77 10.99
N GLY A 227 2.28 -0.58 12.18
CA GLY A 227 2.17 -1.49 13.31
C GLY A 227 0.74 -1.62 13.85
N LYS A 228 -0.01 -0.50 13.89
CA LYS A 228 -1.45 -0.55 14.25
C LYS A 228 -2.26 -1.37 13.24
N ILE A 229 -1.95 -1.24 11.95
CA ILE A 229 -2.60 -2.00 10.88
C ILE A 229 -2.20 -3.47 10.95
N ALA A 230 -0.91 -3.76 11.08
CA ALA A 230 -0.37 -5.12 11.18
C ALA A 230 -0.93 -5.89 12.39
N GLY A 231 -1.32 -5.18 13.45
CA GLY A 231 -1.99 -5.74 14.64
C GLY A 231 -3.49 -6.07 14.45
N LYS A 232 -4.03 -5.97 13.22
CA LYS A 232 -5.42 -6.31 12.89
C LYS A 232 -5.51 -7.64 12.15
N SER A 233 -6.73 -8.17 11.98
CA SER A 233 -7.00 -9.29 11.08
C SER A 233 -6.57 -8.95 9.66
N ARG A 234 -5.65 -9.71 9.07
CA ARG A 234 -5.14 -9.44 7.71
C ARG A 234 -6.22 -9.55 6.65
N ILE A 235 -7.12 -10.53 6.79
CA ILE A 235 -8.23 -10.71 5.86
C ILE A 235 -9.14 -9.49 5.90
N ALA A 236 -9.47 -8.98 7.08
CA ALA A 236 -10.30 -7.79 7.23
C ALA A 236 -9.59 -6.54 6.68
N VAL A 237 -8.28 -6.39 6.91
CA VAL A 237 -7.48 -5.27 6.36
C VAL A 237 -7.45 -5.32 4.84
N GLN A 238 -7.25 -6.49 4.22
CA GLN A 238 -7.29 -6.63 2.76
C GLN A 238 -8.67 -6.28 2.19
N ALA A 239 -9.74 -6.79 2.79
CA ALA A 239 -11.10 -6.49 2.35
C ALA A 239 -11.41 -4.98 2.49
N ALA A 240 -10.96 -4.35 3.57
CA ALA A 240 -11.14 -2.90 3.75
C ALA A 240 -10.37 -2.09 2.69
N LYS A 241 -9.11 -2.46 2.40
CA LYS A 241 -8.33 -1.82 1.32
C LYS A 241 -9.01 -1.97 -0.03
N GLU A 242 -9.47 -3.18 -0.37
CA GLU A 242 -10.21 -3.45 -1.61
C GLU A 242 -11.48 -2.61 -1.70
N GLY A 243 -12.26 -2.55 -0.62
CA GLY A 243 -13.49 -1.74 -0.56
C GLY A 243 -13.23 -0.25 -0.76
N VAL A 244 -12.19 0.30 -0.12
CA VAL A 244 -11.81 1.72 -0.28
C VAL A 244 -11.32 2.00 -1.71
N ASN A 245 -10.47 1.14 -2.27
CA ASN A 245 -9.98 1.32 -3.64
C ASN A 245 -11.10 1.23 -4.68
N SER A 246 -12.12 0.39 -4.44
CA SER A 246 -13.29 0.28 -5.33
C SER A 246 -14.06 1.60 -5.48
N ALA A 247 -13.94 2.54 -4.53
CA ALA A 247 -14.59 3.84 -4.62
C ALA A 247 -14.05 4.72 -5.76
N TYR A 248 -12.84 4.46 -6.24
CA TYR A 248 -12.24 5.18 -7.37
C TYR A 248 -12.65 4.61 -8.73
N GLU A 249 -13.17 3.38 -8.77
CA GLU A 249 -13.47 2.65 -10.01
C GLU A 249 -14.97 2.50 -10.27
N LEU A 250 -15.81 2.60 -9.23
CA LEU A 250 -17.21 2.23 -9.28
C LEU A 250 -18.13 3.42 -8.97
N SER A 251 -19.37 3.37 -9.50
CA SER A 251 -20.43 4.26 -9.01
C SER A 251 -20.73 3.95 -7.53
N LEU A 252 -21.27 4.92 -6.79
CA LEU A 252 -21.60 4.72 -5.37
C LEU A 252 -22.50 3.49 -5.16
N ALA A 253 -23.51 3.28 -6.02
CA ALA A 253 -24.41 2.14 -5.89
C ALA A 253 -23.68 0.79 -6.07
N GLN A 254 -22.77 0.71 -7.03
CA GLN A 254 -21.94 -0.49 -7.27
C GLN A 254 -20.91 -0.68 -6.15
N GLY A 255 -20.26 0.40 -5.71
CA GLY A 255 -19.30 0.37 -4.59
C GLY A 255 -19.94 -0.14 -3.30
N LEU A 256 -21.14 0.35 -2.94
CA LEU A 256 -21.91 -0.14 -1.79
C LEU A 256 -22.30 -1.63 -1.92
N HIS A 257 -22.52 -2.11 -3.16
CA HIS A 257 -22.79 -3.53 -3.39
C HIS A 257 -21.52 -4.37 -3.13
N VAL A 258 -20.36 -3.96 -3.65
CA VAL A 258 -19.07 -4.62 -3.42
C VAL A 258 -18.75 -4.64 -1.93
N GLU A 259 -18.80 -3.49 -1.24
CA GLU A 259 -18.55 -3.37 0.19
C GLU A 259 -19.39 -4.36 0.99
N ARG A 260 -20.70 -4.43 0.70
CA ARG A 260 -21.60 -5.36 1.39
C ARG A 260 -21.23 -6.81 1.15
N ARG A 261 -20.74 -7.19 -0.04
CA ARG A 261 -20.26 -8.56 -0.32
C ARG A 261 -18.97 -8.86 0.45
N LEU A 262 -18.03 -7.97 0.45
CA LEU A 262 -16.81 -8.10 1.25
C LEU A 262 -17.14 -8.23 2.74
N PHE A 263 -18.02 -7.37 3.28
CA PHE A 263 -18.47 -7.45 4.66
C PHE A 263 -19.11 -8.81 4.99
N HIS A 264 -20.02 -9.32 4.14
CA HIS A 264 -20.66 -10.62 4.36
C HIS A 264 -19.64 -11.77 4.34
N GLN A 265 -18.66 -11.73 3.43
CA GLN A 265 -17.62 -12.77 3.32
C GLN A 265 -16.78 -12.87 4.60
N LEU A 266 -16.53 -11.75 5.29
CA LEU A 266 -15.79 -11.76 6.56
C LEU A 266 -16.48 -12.58 7.65
N PHE A 267 -17.81 -12.79 7.61
CA PHE A 267 -18.51 -13.64 8.57
C PHE A 267 -18.15 -15.13 8.45
N ALA A 268 -17.53 -15.54 7.36
CA ALA A 268 -17.00 -16.90 7.19
C ALA A 268 -15.62 -17.10 7.85
N THR A 269 -14.95 -16.00 8.27
CA THR A 269 -13.60 -16.05 8.85
C THR A 269 -13.62 -16.38 10.35
N ASN A 270 -12.57 -17.04 10.84
CA ASN A 270 -12.35 -17.23 12.27
C ASN A 270 -12.12 -15.90 12.99
N ASP A 271 -11.41 -14.99 12.35
CA ASP A 271 -11.05 -13.67 12.89
C ASP A 271 -12.29 -12.83 13.22
N GLN A 272 -13.37 -12.91 12.42
CA GLN A 272 -14.63 -12.25 12.74
C GLN A 272 -15.21 -12.76 14.07
N LYS A 273 -15.19 -14.06 14.31
CA LYS A 273 -15.68 -14.67 15.56
C LYS A 273 -14.80 -14.26 16.75
N ILE A 274 -13.47 -14.31 16.55
CA ILE A 274 -12.49 -13.90 17.58
C ILE A 274 -12.69 -12.43 17.95
N GLY A 275 -12.78 -11.55 16.94
CA GLY A 275 -12.92 -10.12 17.16
C GLY A 275 -14.19 -9.73 17.89
N MET A 276 -15.34 -10.24 17.46
CA MET A 276 -16.62 -9.96 18.11
C MET A 276 -16.69 -10.50 19.54
N LYS A 277 -16.18 -11.70 19.78
CA LYS A 277 -16.10 -12.29 21.12
C LYS A 277 -15.18 -11.46 22.03
N ALA A 278 -13.98 -11.13 21.55
CA ALA A 278 -13.03 -10.31 22.31
C ALA A 278 -13.61 -8.94 22.67
N PHE A 279 -14.32 -8.31 21.73
CA PHE A 279 -15.00 -7.03 21.98
C PHE A 279 -16.09 -7.15 23.07
N ALA A 280 -16.95 -8.16 22.98
CA ALA A 280 -18.01 -8.41 23.97
C ALA A 280 -17.43 -8.70 25.38
N GLU A 281 -16.29 -9.39 25.44
CA GLU A 281 -15.59 -9.73 26.69
C GLU A 281 -14.60 -8.62 27.15
N LYS A 282 -14.48 -7.50 26.43
CA LYS A 282 -13.52 -6.41 26.69
C LYS A 282 -12.06 -6.88 26.77
N LYS A 283 -11.69 -7.84 25.92
CA LYS A 283 -10.35 -8.41 25.79
C LYS A 283 -9.68 -7.99 24.50
N LYS A 284 -8.34 -8.12 24.43
CA LYS A 284 -7.59 -7.96 23.19
C LYS A 284 -7.79 -9.22 22.32
N PRO A 285 -8.14 -9.10 21.03
CA PRO A 285 -8.25 -10.24 20.14
C PRO A 285 -6.87 -10.82 19.79
N GLU A 286 -6.81 -12.14 19.64
CA GLU A 286 -5.66 -12.89 19.13
C GLU A 286 -6.01 -13.42 17.75
N TRP A 287 -5.59 -12.70 16.71
CA TRP A 287 -5.94 -13.00 15.33
C TRP A 287 -5.26 -14.28 14.84
N THR A 288 -6.01 -15.11 14.11
CA THR A 288 -5.49 -16.31 13.45
C THR A 288 -5.23 -16.08 11.96
N HIS A 289 -5.73 -14.97 11.44
CA HIS A 289 -5.62 -14.58 10.03
C HIS A 289 -6.26 -15.61 9.07
N SER A 290 -7.33 -16.23 9.48
CA SER A 290 -8.02 -17.30 8.75
C SER A 290 -9.54 -17.18 8.81
#